data_9b5741993718a86408678aefb29a5df4
#
_entry.id   9b5741993718a86408678aefb29a5df4
#
_cell.length_a   1.000
_cell.length_b   1.000
_cell.length_c   1.000
_cell.angle_alpha   90.00
_cell.angle_beta   90.00
_cell.angle_gamma   90.00
#
_symmetry.space_group_name_H-M   'P 1'
#
loop_
_entity.id
_entity.type
_entity.pdbx_description
1 polymer ?
#
loop_
_entity_poly.entity_id
_entity_poly.type
_entity_poly.pdbx_seq_one_letter_code
_entity_poly.pdbx_strand_id
1 'polypeptide(L)' 'MPKKIVFTGGGTVGHVTLNLILIPKFIEDGWEVHYIGDKHGIEYEQITQSGLDVTFHSIATG' A
#
# COMPACT_ATOMS: atom_id res chain seq x y z
N MET A 1 21.91 2.12 2.70
CA MET A 1 20.93 1.06 2.92
C MET A 1 19.54 1.51 2.49
N PRO A 2 18.80 0.69 1.76
CA PRO A 2 17.46 1.08 1.35
C PRO A 2 16.55 1.18 2.57
N LYS A 3 15.73 2.22 2.60
CA LYS A 3 14.73 2.39 3.65
C LYS A 3 13.49 1.63 3.25
N LYS A 4 12.85 1.00 4.21
CA LYS A 4 11.60 0.27 4.02
C LYS A 4 10.49 0.90 4.82
N ILE A 5 9.30 0.95 4.22
CA ILE A 5 8.11 1.37 4.93
C ILE A 5 6.97 0.41 4.60
N VAL A 6 6.18 0.08 5.60
CA VAL A 6 5.04 -0.81 5.44
C VAL A 6 3.77 -0.04 5.76
N PHE A 7 2.83 -0.05 4.82
CA PHE A 7 1.52 0.55 5.01
C PHE A 7 0.50 -0.54 5.30
N THR A 8 -0.45 -0.23 6.15
CA THR A 8 -1.60 -1.10 6.36
C THR A 8 -2.85 -0.24 6.31
N GLY A 9 -3.92 -0.81 5.76
CA GLY A 9 -5.21 -0.15 5.77
C GLY A 9 -6.17 -0.93 6.67
N GLY A 10 -7.03 -0.23 7.36
CA GLY A 10 -8.01 -0.86 8.22
C GLY A 10 -9.25 -1.35 7.50
N GLY A 11 -9.17 -1.55 6.20
CA GLY A 11 -10.31 -2.00 5.42
C GLY A 11 -11.29 -0.89 5.07
N THR A 12 -10.93 0.35 5.32
CA THR A 12 -11.77 1.49 4.98
C THR A 12 -11.20 2.26 3.80
N VAL A 13 -12.09 2.78 2.97
CA VAL A 13 -11.70 3.54 1.78
C VAL A 13 -10.86 4.77 2.14
N GLY A 14 -11.18 5.40 3.25
CA GLY A 14 -10.46 6.60 3.67
C GLY A 14 -8.99 6.36 3.93
N HIS A 15 -8.65 5.23 4.54
CA HIS A 15 -7.26 4.88 4.79
C HIS A 15 -6.50 4.59 3.51
N VAL A 16 -7.14 3.92 2.56
CA VAL A 16 -6.51 3.63 1.27
C VAL A 16 -6.22 4.92 0.51
N THR A 17 -7.17 5.84 0.50
CA THR A 17 -6.99 7.12 -0.19
C THR A 17 -5.81 7.90 0.38
N LEU A 18 -5.70 7.96 1.70
CA LEU A 18 -4.59 8.66 2.35
C LEU A 18 -3.26 7.99 2.00
N ASN A 19 -3.22 6.66 2.05
CA ASN A 19 -2.00 5.93 1.74
C ASN A 19 -1.57 6.15 0.29
N LEU A 20 -2.52 6.21 -0.64
CA LEU A 20 -2.23 6.47 -2.04
C LEU A 20 -1.64 7.85 -2.28
N ILE A 21 -1.93 8.80 -1.40
CA ILE A 21 -1.33 10.13 -1.46
C ILE A 21 0.11 10.10 -0.93
N LEU A 22 0.35 9.32 0.11
CA LEU A 22 1.66 9.29 0.77
C LEU A 22 2.67 8.39 0.04
N ILE A 23 2.21 7.26 -0.49
CA ILE A 23 3.10 6.26 -1.11
C ILE A 23 4.00 6.86 -2.20
N PRO A 24 3.48 7.67 -3.15
CA PRO A 24 4.35 8.22 -4.18
C PRO A 24 5.48 9.07 -3.61
N LYS A 25 5.23 9.75 -2.52
CA LYS A 25 6.25 10.59 -1.89
C LYS A 25 7.39 9.75 -1.34
N PHE A 26 7.07 8.61 -0.74
CA PHE A 26 8.10 7.70 -0.23
C PHE A 26 8.87 7.04 -1.36
N ILE A 27 8.19 6.67 -2.45
CA ILE A 27 8.87 6.09 -3.61
C ILE A 27 9.85 7.11 -4.19
N GLU A 28 9.43 8.35 -4.32
CA GLU A 28 10.27 9.42 -4.85
C GLU A 28 11.50 9.66 -3.95
N ASP A 29 11.34 9.47 -2.66
CA ASP A 29 12.43 9.63 -1.68
C ASP A 29 13.32 8.40 -1.55
N GLY A 30 13.11 7.39 -2.38
CA GLY A 30 13.95 6.20 -2.42
C GLY A 30 13.58 5.09 -1.45
N TRP A 31 12.39 5.14 -0.87
CA TRP A 31 11.95 4.11 0.06
C TRP A 31 11.42 2.89 -0.69
N GLU A 32 11.67 1.72 -0.11
CA GLU A 32 11.02 0.50 -0.56
C GLU A 32 9.66 0.42 0.14
N VAL A 33 8.58 0.44 -0.63
CA VAL A 33 7.23 0.54 -0.07
C VAL A 33 6.54 -0.81 -0.14
N HIS A 34 5.99 -1.25 0.98
CA HIS A 34 5.20 -2.46 1.09
C HIS A 34 3.83 -2.12 1.62
N TYR A 35 2.85 -2.92 1.27
CA TYR A 35 1.48 -2.75 1.74
C TYR A 35 0.95 -4.10 2.20
N ILE A 36 0.37 -4.14 3.40
CA ILE A 36 -0.23 -5.36 3.94
C ILE A 36 -1.74 -5.17 3.99
N GLY A 37 -2.46 -6.08 3.38
CA GLY A 37 -3.90 -6.02 3.36
C GLY A 37 -4.53 -7.27 2.77
N ASP A 38 -5.85 -7.23 2.60
CA ASP A 38 -6.61 -8.34 2.03
C ASP A 38 -6.67 -8.16 0.51
N LYS A 39 -6.17 -9.16 -0.22
CA LYS A 39 -6.18 -9.10 -1.69
C LYS A 39 -7.58 -9.10 -2.30
N HIS A 40 -8.59 -9.48 -1.52
CA HIS A 40 -9.98 -9.42 -1.96
C HIS A 40 -10.66 -8.10 -1.60
N GLY A 41 -9.95 -7.23 -0.91
CA GLY A 41 -10.47 -5.94 -0.52
C GLY A 41 -10.21 -4.86 -1.55
N ILE A 42 -10.83 -3.71 -1.32
CA ILE A 42 -10.69 -2.56 -2.19
C ILE A 42 -9.24 -2.05 -2.23
N GLU A 43 -8.50 -2.28 -1.18
CA GLU A 43 -7.11 -1.83 -1.06
C GLU A 43 -6.21 -2.43 -2.14
N TYR A 44 -6.32 -3.74 -2.35
CA TYR A 44 -5.52 -4.42 -3.36
C TYR A 44 -5.80 -3.86 -4.75
N GLU A 45 -7.08 -3.66 -5.07
CA GLU A 45 -7.48 -3.13 -6.35
C GLU A 45 -6.95 -1.72 -6.57
N GLN A 46 -7.08 -0.87 -5.57
CA GLN A 46 -6.63 0.51 -5.66
C GLN A 46 -5.11 0.60 -5.82
N ILE A 47 -4.38 -0.19 -5.04
CA ILE A 47 -2.92 -0.18 -5.08
C ILE A 47 -2.42 -0.70 -6.43
N THR A 48 -2.99 -1.80 -6.93
CA THR A 48 -2.53 -2.37 -8.20
C THR A 48 -2.89 -1.49 -9.38
N GLN A 49 -4.04 -0.82 -9.35
CA GLN A 49 -4.46 0.05 -10.44
C GLN A 49 -3.71 1.38 -10.45
N SER A 50 -3.12 1.76 -9.33
CA SER A 50 -2.37 3.02 -9.26
C SER A 50 -1.09 2.99 -10.06
N GLY A 51 -0.56 1.81 -10.36
CA GLY A 51 0.70 1.66 -11.06
C GLY A 51 1.93 2.01 -10.23
N LEU A 52 1.77 2.18 -8.93
CA LEU A 52 2.88 2.51 -8.05
C LEU A 52 3.73 1.27 -7.76
N ASP A 53 5.01 1.51 -7.51
CA ASP A 53 5.98 0.45 -7.22
C ASP A 53 5.85 0.03 -5.75
N VAL A 54 4.82 -0.76 -5.46
CA VAL A 54 4.50 -1.23 -4.12
C VAL A 54 4.41 -2.74 -4.11
N THR A 55 5.08 -3.37 -3.14
CA THR A 55 4.97 -4.80 -2.94
C THR A 55 3.79 -5.07 -2.00
N PHE A 56 2.76 -5.74 -2.51
CA PHE A 56 1.57 -6.03 -1.74
C PHE A 56 1.68 -7.41 -1.08
N HIS A 57 1.45 -7.44 0.22
CA HIS A 57 1.45 -8.68 0.99
C HIS A 57 0.02 -8.98 1.42
N SER A 58 -0.53 -10.06 0.89
CA SER A 58 -1.90 -10.46 1.21
C SER A 58 -1.94 -11.22 2.52
N ILE A 59 -2.87 -10.83 3.40
CA ILE A 59 -3.12 -11.57 4.63
C ILE A 59 -4.55 -12.09 4.61
N ALA A 60 -4.73 -13.27 5.21
CA ALA A 60 -6.06 -13.83 5.36
C ALA A 60 -6.68 -13.25 6.64
N THR A 61 -7.63 -12.36 6.47
CA THR A 61 -8.43 -11.88 7.59
C THR A 61 -9.66 -12.75 7.63
N GLY A 62 -9.68 -13.62 8.59
CA GLY A 62 -10.72 -14.62 8.71
C GLY A 62 -12.10 -14.07 9.02
#